data_59fd626748908b2e541cd4007833d91e
#
_entry.id   59fd626748908b2e541cd4007833d91e
#
_cell.length_a   1.000
_cell.length_b   1.000
_cell.length_c   1.000
_cell.angle_alpha   90.00
_cell.angle_beta   90.00
_cell.angle_gamma   90.00
#
_symmetry.space_group_name_H-M   'P 1'
#
loop_
_entity.id
_entity.type
_entity.pdbx_description
1 polymer ?
#
loop_
_entity_poly.entity_id
_entity_poly.type
_entity_poly.pdbx_seq_one_letter_code
_entity_poly.pdbx_strand_id
1 'polypeptide(L)'
;RFHERLVAWGRENLGCHDVSPPWLSNYVEGCRQELHGDLPHGPWAFVFSLTNWKRRTFRGGETLMLRDEVLDYWHGFESTRSIEQGELIREIPPELNRLVVFDPRIPHGVRQVTGTHDPREGRLVIHGWFVQPRPFIQGPLSTKTLMSRIEGLTDQLGGWIGELPIAGMVSLRFAVDRQGQACHVKVLSDTTRVPARDDKERTKLIR
;
A
#
# COMPACT_ATOMS: atom_id res chain seq x y z
N ARG A 1 9.27 12.01 -17.14
CA ARG A 1 8.31 12.90 -16.42
C ARG A 1 7.28 12.15 -15.58
N PHE A 2 6.61 11.08 -16.09
CA PHE A 2 5.64 10.31 -15.27
C PHE A 2 6.34 9.59 -14.12
N HIS A 3 7.37 8.80 -14.42
CA HIS A 3 8.17 8.07 -13.45
C HIS A 3 8.76 9.00 -12.36
N GLU A 4 9.36 10.11 -12.74
CA GLU A 4 9.94 11.10 -11.81
C GLU A 4 8.88 11.65 -10.84
N ARG A 5 7.67 11.94 -11.34
CA ARG A 5 6.56 12.41 -10.49
C ARG A 5 6.06 11.32 -9.55
N LEU A 6 6.01 10.08 -10.02
CA LEU A 6 5.60 8.96 -9.18
C LEU A 6 6.61 8.69 -8.07
N VAL A 7 7.91 8.71 -8.40
CA VAL A 7 9.00 8.61 -7.41
C VAL A 7 8.93 9.75 -6.38
N ALA A 8 8.78 10.99 -6.84
CA ALA A 8 8.66 12.13 -5.94
C ALA A 8 7.46 12.00 -5.00
N TRP A 9 6.31 11.56 -5.53
CA TRP A 9 5.12 11.30 -4.75
C TRP A 9 5.33 10.18 -3.71
N GLY A 10 6.00 9.09 -4.10
CA GLY A 10 6.32 7.97 -3.20
C GLY A 10 7.23 8.38 -2.04
N ARG A 11 8.24 9.21 -2.32
CA ARG A 11 9.11 9.80 -1.29
C ARG A 11 8.33 10.66 -0.31
N GLU A 12 7.45 11.49 -0.83
CA GLU A 12 6.70 12.45 -0.04
C GLU A 12 5.62 11.81 0.81
N ASN A 13 4.96 10.77 0.32
CA ASN A 13 3.77 10.21 0.94
C ASN A 13 3.98 8.83 1.58
N LEU A 14 4.97 8.06 1.12
CA LEU A 14 5.19 6.67 1.54
C LEU A 14 6.57 6.43 2.16
N GLY A 15 7.51 7.36 2.01
CA GLY A 15 8.89 7.15 2.42
C GLY A 15 9.66 6.15 1.53
N CYS A 16 9.16 5.85 0.34
CA CYS A 16 9.82 5.00 -0.66
C CYS A 16 10.58 5.86 -1.66
N HIS A 17 11.84 5.49 -1.96
CA HIS A 17 12.73 6.34 -2.75
C HIS A 17 12.72 6.06 -4.25
N ASP A 18 12.14 4.93 -4.64
CA ASP A 18 12.07 4.53 -6.03
C ASP A 18 10.80 3.73 -6.32
N VAL A 19 10.55 3.45 -7.58
CA VAL A 19 9.54 2.51 -8.04
C VAL A 19 10.21 1.41 -8.85
N SER A 20 9.65 0.20 -8.81
CA SER A 20 10.07 -0.89 -9.67
C SER A 20 9.91 -0.50 -11.15
N PRO A 21 10.61 -1.14 -12.09
CA PRO A 21 10.29 -1.01 -13.51
C PRO A 21 8.79 -1.23 -13.70
N PRO A 22 8.04 -0.24 -14.23
CA PRO A 22 6.60 -0.35 -14.33
C PRO A 22 6.19 -1.28 -15.47
N TRP A 23 5.06 -1.94 -15.29
CA TRP A 23 4.45 -2.81 -16.28
C TRP A 23 3.27 -2.11 -16.93
N LEU A 24 3.17 -2.23 -18.25
CA LEU A 24 1.97 -1.83 -18.98
C LEU A 24 1.12 -3.08 -19.20
N SER A 25 -0.09 -3.09 -18.66
CA SER A 25 -1.02 -4.20 -18.81
C SER A 25 -2.27 -3.75 -19.55
N ASN A 26 -2.64 -4.54 -20.55
CA ASN A 26 -3.85 -4.34 -21.33
C ASN A 26 -4.73 -5.59 -21.26
N TYR A 27 -5.95 -5.41 -20.78
CA TYR A 27 -6.92 -6.49 -20.58
C TYR A 27 -8.05 -6.37 -21.61
N VAL A 28 -8.25 -7.44 -22.36
CA VAL A 28 -9.32 -7.62 -23.36
C VAL A 28 -10.19 -8.81 -22.96
N GLU A 29 -11.07 -9.25 -23.84
CA GLU A 29 -11.98 -10.39 -23.64
C GLU A 29 -11.31 -11.57 -22.95
N GLY A 30 -11.91 -12.04 -21.86
CA GLY A 30 -11.43 -13.17 -21.06
C GLY A 30 -10.30 -12.87 -20.08
N CYS A 31 -9.58 -11.73 -20.22
CA CYS A 31 -8.51 -11.37 -19.31
C CYS A 31 -9.04 -11.05 -17.91
N ARG A 32 -8.42 -11.64 -16.92
CA ARG A 32 -8.70 -11.42 -15.48
C ARG A 32 -7.45 -11.66 -14.65
N GLN A 33 -7.54 -11.34 -13.38
CA GLN A 33 -6.55 -11.73 -12.38
C GLN A 33 -7.28 -12.14 -11.11
N GLU A 34 -7.05 -13.36 -10.66
CA GLU A 34 -7.62 -13.87 -9.41
C GLU A 34 -7.03 -13.12 -8.21
N LEU A 35 -7.71 -13.17 -7.07
CA LEU A 35 -7.21 -12.56 -5.86
C LEU A 35 -5.87 -13.20 -5.45
N HIS A 36 -4.86 -12.39 -5.29
CA HIS A 36 -3.50 -12.78 -4.90
C HIS A 36 -2.84 -11.68 -4.07
N GLY A 37 -1.73 -11.99 -3.44
CA GLY A 37 -0.86 -11.03 -2.76
C GLY A 37 0.49 -10.93 -3.46
N ASP A 38 1.05 -9.74 -3.55
CA ASP A 38 2.34 -9.46 -4.20
C ASP A 38 3.51 -9.38 -3.21
N LEU A 39 3.65 -10.38 -2.37
CA LEU A 39 4.84 -10.58 -1.55
C LEU A 39 5.95 -11.13 -2.46
N PRO A 40 7.05 -10.64 -2.59
CA PRO A 40 7.99 -9.73 -1.95
C PRO A 40 8.39 -8.51 -2.82
N HIS A 41 7.55 -7.98 -3.64
CA HIS A 41 7.93 -7.00 -4.67
C HIS A 41 8.20 -5.59 -4.13
N GLY A 42 7.57 -5.19 -3.04
CA GLY A 42 7.77 -3.91 -2.38
C GLY A 42 6.71 -3.64 -1.31
N PRO A 43 6.92 -2.61 -0.47
CA PRO A 43 5.99 -2.29 0.62
C PRO A 43 4.66 -1.73 0.17
N TRP A 44 4.57 -1.18 -1.06
CA TRP A 44 3.37 -0.60 -1.63
C TRP A 44 3.24 -0.95 -3.11
N ALA A 45 2.08 -1.43 -3.50
CA ALA A 45 1.73 -1.59 -4.91
C ALA A 45 1.01 -0.34 -5.44
N PHE A 46 1.10 -0.11 -6.73
CA PHE A 46 0.32 0.93 -7.40
C PHE A 46 -0.28 0.44 -8.71
N VAL A 47 -1.44 0.99 -9.05
CA VAL A 47 -2.08 0.86 -10.36
C VAL A 47 -2.47 2.26 -10.83
N PHE A 48 -1.91 2.70 -11.95
CA PHE A 48 -2.24 3.96 -12.59
C PHE A 48 -3.03 3.70 -13.87
N SER A 49 -4.25 4.19 -13.94
CA SER A 49 -5.15 3.90 -15.05
C SER A 49 -5.01 4.88 -16.21
N LEU A 50 -4.90 4.31 -17.40
CA LEU A 50 -5.00 4.98 -18.69
C LEU A 50 -6.32 4.66 -19.41
N THR A 51 -7.23 3.93 -18.77
CA THR A 51 -8.49 3.46 -19.31
C THR A 51 -9.50 4.60 -19.43
N ASN A 52 -10.08 4.79 -20.61
CA ASN A 52 -11.22 5.70 -20.78
C ASN A 52 -12.51 5.07 -20.24
N TRP A 53 -12.60 4.98 -18.90
CA TRP A 53 -13.65 4.25 -18.20
C TRP A 53 -15.06 4.67 -18.57
N LYS A 54 -15.30 5.96 -18.76
CA LYS A 54 -16.63 6.51 -19.07
C LYS A 54 -17.13 6.17 -20.49
N ARG A 55 -16.19 5.89 -21.41
CA ARG A 55 -16.50 5.57 -22.82
C ARG A 55 -16.14 4.14 -23.19
N ARG A 56 -15.93 3.28 -22.18
CA ARG A 56 -15.54 1.89 -22.44
C ARG A 56 -16.64 1.13 -23.16
N THR A 57 -16.25 0.23 -24.04
CA THR A 57 -17.13 -0.69 -24.78
C THR A 57 -17.22 -2.07 -24.12
N PHE A 58 -16.41 -2.32 -23.09
CA PHE A 58 -16.33 -3.58 -22.35
C PHE A 58 -17.00 -3.48 -20.96
N ARG A 59 -17.22 -4.64 -20.35
CA ARG A 59 -17.66 -4.81 -18.95
C ARG A 59 -16.54 -5.44 -18.14
N GLY A 60 -16.59 -5.29 -16.81
CA GLY A 60 -15.54 -5.77 -15.92
C GLY A 60 -14.31 -4.86 -15.95
N GLY A 61 -13.17 -5.38 -15.51
CA GLY A 61 -11.91 -4.64 -15.48
C GLY A 61 -11.70 -3.79 -14.22
N GLU A 62 -12.61 -3.81 -13.26
CA GLU A 62 -12.39 -3.19 -11.94
C GLU A 62 -11.20 -3.85 -11.25
N THR A 63 -10.40 -3.06 -10.55
CA THR A 63 -9.46 -3.60 -9.56
C THR A 63 -10.26 -4.08 -8.36
N LEU A 64 -10.07 -5.32 -7.98
CA LEU A 64 -10.71 -5.97 -6.84
C LEU A 64 -9.77 -5.94 -5.65
N MET A 65 -10.26 -5.62 -4.47
CA MET A 65 -9.52 -5.69 -3.22
C MET A 65 -10.38 -6.30 -2.13
N LEU A 66 -9.82 -7.26 -1.40
CA LEU A 66 -10.47 -7.76 -0.20
C LEU A 66 -10.57 -6.62 0.82
N ARG A 67 -11.70 -6.48 1.48
CA ARG A 67 -11.86 -5.49 2.55
C ARG A 67 -11.13 -5.94 3.81
N ASP A 68 -10.47 -5.00 4.48
CA ASP A 68 -9.71 -5.28 5.70
C ASP A 68 -10.59 -5.86 6.80
N GLU A 69 -11.84 -5.43 6.88
CA GLU A 69 -12.83 -5.87 7.86
C GLU A 69 -13.11 -7.39 7.76
N VAL A 70 -12.94 -7.98 6.58
CA VAL A 70 -13.09 -9.42 6.38
C VAL A 70 -11.98 -10.20 7.09
N LEU A 71 -10.76 -9.68 7.07
CA LEU A 71 -9.63 -10.29 7.76
C LEU A 71 -9.78 -10.16 9.28
N ASP A 72 -10.24 -9.03 9.75
CA ASP A 72 -10.48 -8.77 11.17
C ASP A 72 -11.65 -9.60 11.72
N TYR A 73 -12.66 -9.88 10.90
CA TYR A 73 -13.81 -10.72 11.27
C TYR A 73 -13.41 -12.09 11.81
N TRP A 74 -12.53 -12.81 11.11
CA TRP A 74 -12.12 -14.15 11.54
C TRP A 74 -11.24 -14.16 12.78
N HIS A 75 -10.50 -13.09 13.03
CA HIS A 75 -9.70 -12.93 14.25
C HIS A 75 -10.57 -12.62 15.47
N GLY A 76 -11.65 -11.87 15.28
CA GLY A 76 -12.60 -11.49 16.32
C GLY A 76 -13.91 -12.31 16.31
N PHE A 77 -13.91 -13.50 15.67
CA PHE A 77 -15.12 -14.30 15.56
C PHE A 77 -15.64 -14.73 16.92
N GLU A 78 -16.89 -14.36 17.21
CA GLU A 78 -17.64 -14.74 18.39
C GLU A 78 -18.93 -15.44 17.98
N SER A 79 -19.03 -16.73 18.28
CA SER A 79 -20.13 -17.59 17.80
C SER A 79 -21.53 -17.19 18.32
N THR A 80 -21.57 -16.31 19.32
CA THR A 80 -22.82 -15.77 19.92
C THR A 80 -23.32 -14.50 19.22
N ARG A 81 -22.50 -13.88 18.36
CA ARG A 81 -22.88 -12.72 17.57
C ARG A 81 -23.42 -13.12 16.21
N SER A 82 -24.65 -12.71 15.92
CA SER A 82 -25.12 -12.71 14.53
C SER A 82 -24.40 -11.62 13.75
N ILE A 83 -23.77 -11.99 12.64
CA ILE A 83 -22.99 -11.05 11.82
C ILE A 83 -23.55 -11.09 10.41
N GLU A 84 -24.11 -9.98 9.99
CA GLU A 84 -24.39 -9.72 8.59
C GLU A 84 -23.12 -9.13 7.97
N GLN A 85 -22.55 -9.86 7.02
CA GLN A 85 -21.42 -9.39 6.23
C GLN A 85 -21.94 -8.54 5.08
N GLY A 86 -21.43 -7.31 5.01
CA GLY A 86 -21.59 -6.48 3.82
C GLY A 86 -20.76 -7.02 2.63
N GLU A 87 -20.50 -6.18 1.67
CA GLU A 87 -19.64 -6.54 0.54
C GLU A 87 -18.23 -6.91 1.02
N LEU A 88 -17.75 -8.09 0.64
CA LEU A 88 -16.42 -8.58 1.00
C LEU A 88 -15.31 -8.00 0.12
N ILE A 89 -15.65 -7.59 -1.08
CA ILE A 89 -14.73 -7.08 -2.10
C ILE A 89 -15.04 -5.61 -2.38
N ARG A 90 -14.03 -4.78 -2.35
CA ARG A 90 -14.07 -3.42 -2.86
C ARG A 90 -13.73 -3.44 -4.34
N GLU A 91 -14.62 -2.90 -5.16
CA GLU A 91 -14.41 -2.73 -6.59
C GLU A 91 -13.96 -1.30 -6.88
N ILE A 92 -12.82 -1.15 -7.54
CA ILE A 92 -12.24 0.16 -7.86
C ILE A 92 -12.19 0.31 -9.37
N PRO A 93 -13.07 1.14 -9.96
CA PRO A 93 -13.07 1.41 -11.39
C PRO A 93 -11.73 2.03 -11.83
N PRO A 94 -11.07 1.52 -12.89
CA PRO A 94 -9.83 2.10 -13.41
C PRO A 94 -10.11 3.34 -14.26
N GLU A 95 -10.63 4.40 -13.66
CA GLU A 95 -10.88 5.66 -14.35
C GLU A 95 -9.59 6.31 -14.83
N LEU A 96 -9.65 7.00 -15.96
CA LEU A 96 -8.50 7.70 -16.52
C LEU A 96 -7.85 8.63 -15.50
N ASN A 97 -6.52 8.55 -15.41
CA ASN A 97 -5.69 9.33 -14.50
C ASN A 97 -5.93 9.03 -13.00
N ARG A 98 -6.50 7.88 -12.67
CA ARG A 98 -6.63 7.40 -11.28
C ARG A 98 -5.38 6.63 -10.89
N LEU A 99 -4.75 7.04 -9.80
CA LEU A 99 -3.71 6.29 -9.10
C LEU A 99 -4.34 5.60 -7.88
N VAL A 100 -4.20 4.29 -7.81
CA VAL A 100 -4.53 3.48 -6.64
C VAL A 100 -3.23 2.99 -6.03
N VAL A 101 -3.06 3.19 -4.73
CA VAL A 101 -1.89 2.72 -3.98
C VAL A 101 -2.41 1.92 -2.78
N PHE A 102 -1.83 0.76 -2.56
CA PHE A 102 -2.30 -0.17 -1.53
C PHE A 102 -1.19 -1.08 -1.01
N ASP A 103 -1.42 -1.65 0.16
CA ASP A 103 -0.59 -2.70 0.74
C ASP A 103 -0.70 -3.97 -0.13
N PRO A 104 0.38 -4.43 -0.78
CA PRO A 104 0.33 -5.57 -1.69
C PRO A 104 0.04 -6.91 -1.01
N ARG A 105 0.06 -6.97 0.32
CA ARG A 105 -0.33 -8.15 1.08
C ARG A 105 -1.84 -8.34 1.12
N ILE A 106 -2.62 -7.27 0.91
CA ILE A 106 -4.08 -7.35 0.80
C ILE A 106 -4.42 -8.12 -0.48
N PRO A 107 -5.22 -9.20 -0.40
CA PRO A 107 -5.65 -9.93 -1.58
C PRO A 107 -6.34 -9.01 -2.58
N HIS A 108 -5.81 -8.95 -3.80
CA HIS A 108 -6.28 -8.07 -4.85
C HIS A 108 -6.26 -8.77 -6.21
N GLY A 109 -7.02 -8.27 -7.16
CA GLY A 109 -7.14 -8.87 -8.48
C GLY A 109 -7.81 -7.95 -9.48
N VAL A 110 -8.23 -8.51 -10.61
CA VAL A 110 -8.93 -7.79 -11.68
C VAL A 110 -10.14 -8.59 -12.12
N ARG A 111 -11.32 -7.95 -12.10
CA ARG A 111 -12.55 -8.53 -12.64
C ARG A 111 -12.39 -8.86 -14.11
N GLN A 112 -12.87 -10.02 -14.53
CA GLN A 112 -12.80 -10.44 -15.92
C GLN A 112 -13.37 -9.38 -16.85
N VAL A 113 -12.62 -9.06 -17.89
CA VAL A 113 -13.05 -8.18 -18.98
C VAL A 113 -13.83 -8.98 -20.01
N THR A 114 -14.97 -8.45 -20.44
CA THR A 114 -15.80 -9.04 -21.49
C THR A 114 -16.31 -7.96 -22.44
N GLY A 115 -16.49 -8.29 -23.72
CA GLY A 115 -17.12 -7.41 -24.72
C GLY A 115 -16.15 -6.67 -25.63
N THR A 116 -14.83 -6.83 -25.48
CA THR A 116 -13.88 -6.29 -26.46
C THR A 116 -12.70 -7.22 -26.70
N HIS A 117 -12.36 -7.44 -27.96
CA HIS A 117 -11.12 -8.10 -28.39
C HIS A 117 -10.07 -7.10 -28.91
N ASP A 118 -10.46 -5.82 -29.09
CA ASP A 118 -9.55 -4.78 -29.59
C ASP A 118 -8.68 -4.24 -28.44
N PRO A 119 -7.35 -4.39 -28.50
CA PRO A 119 -6.45 -3.86 -27.47
C PRO A 119 -6.53 -2.33 -27.28
N ARG A 120 -6.98 -1.59 -28.30
CA ARG A 120 -7.13 -0.14 -28.22
C ARG A 120 -8.33 0.28 -27.37
N GLU A 121 -9.28 -0.63 -27.18
CA GLU A 121 -10.49 -0.43 -26.38
C GLU A 121 -10.44 -1.13 -25.03
N GLY A 122 -9.37 -1.88 -24.74
CA GLY A 122 -9.21 -2.65 -23.53
C GLY A 122 -8.96 -1.81 -22.27
N ARG A 123 -8.93 -2.50 -21.12
CA ARG A 123 -8.50 -1.90 -19.86
C ARG A 123 -6.98 -1.72 -19.90
N LEU A 124 -6.51 -0.49 -19.92
CA LEU A 124 -5.10 -0.15 -19.99
C LEU A 124 -4.63 0.49 -18.69
N VAL A 125 -3.60 -0.08 -18.06
CA VAL A 125 -3.02 0.41 -16.80
C VAL A 125 -1.50 0.29 -16.81
N ILE A 126 -0.85 1.17 -16.04
CA ILE A 126 0.55 1.05 -15.65
C ILE A 126 0.54 0.62 -14.18
N HIS A 127 1.27 -0.42 -13.83
CA HIS A 127 1.36 -0.89 -12.44
C HIS A 127 2.79 -1.29 -12.05
N GLY A 128 3.00 -1.41 -10.75
CA GLY A 128 4.29 -1.77 -10.16
C GLY A 128 4.28 -1.52 -8.66
N TRP A 129 5.46 -1.35 -8.09
CA TRP A 129 5.63 -1.21 -6.65
C TRP A 129 6.51 -0.02 -6.31
N PHE A 130 6.17 0.67 -5.24
CA PHE A 130 7.09 1.58 -4.58
C PHE A 130 8.08 0.74 -3.78
N VAL A 131 9.37 1.06 -3.93
CA VAL A 131 10.48 0.28 -3.39
C VAL A 131 11.48 1.16 -2.65
N GLN A 132 12.48 0.53 -2.03
CA GLN A 132 13.56 1.21 -1.31
C GLN A 132 13.05 2.14 -0.20
N PRO A 133 12.31 1.62 0.80
CA PRO A 133 11.97 2.40 1.97
C PRO A 133 13.25 2.78 2.71
N ARG A 134 13.51 4.08 2.89
CA ARG A 134 14.66 4.60 3.62
C ARG A 134 14.44 6.06 3.99
N PRO A 135 15.10 6.54 5.03
CA PRO A 135 15.02 7.95 5.39
C PRO A 135 15.52 8.86 4.26
N PHE A 136 14.90 10.02 4.11
CA PHE A 136 15.42 11.09 3.29
C PHE A 136 15.27 12.44 4.00
N ILE A 137 16.18 13.37 3.71
CA ILE A 137 16.31 14.62 4.41
C ILE A 137 16.03 15.78 3.46
N GLN A 138 15.26 16.75 3.96
CA GLN A 138 15.13 18.07 3.36
C GLN A 138 15.74 19.10 4.31
N GLY A 139 16.76 19.84 3.87
CA GLY A 139 17.40 20.86 4.67
C GLY A 139 18.88 20.59 4.96
N PRO A 140 19.47 21.30 5.93
CA PRO A 140 20.92 21.29 6.18
C PRO A 140 21.44 20.08 6.97
N LEU A 141 20.56 19.24 7.55
CA LEU A 141 20.96 18.07 8.31
C LEU A 141 21.68 17.07 7.40
N SER A 142 22.85 16.58 7.78
CA SER A 142 23.55 15.57 6.99
C SER A 142 22.94 14.18 7.14
N THR A 143 22.90 13.43 6.03
CA THR A 143 22.45 12.04 6.02
C THR A 143 23.25 11.18 6.99
N LYS A 144 24.58 11.41 7.07
CA LYS A 144 25.47 10.68 7.99
C LYS A 144 25.06 10.86 9.45
N THR A 145 24.78 12.11 9.85
CA THR A 145 24.34 12.41 11.22
C THR A 145 23.00 11.76 11.54
N LEU A 146 22.05 11.86 10.61
CA LEU A 146 20.74 11.22 10.80
C LEU A 146 20.88 9.69 10.93
N MET A 147 21.59 9.04 10.01
CA MET A 147 21.74 7.58 10.00
C MET A 147 22.38 7.08 11.28
N SER A 148 23.43 7.72 11.79
CA SER A 148 24.04 7.36 13.07
C SER A 148 23.07 7.46 14.25
N ARG A 149 22.15 8.43 14.23
CA ARG A 149 21.11 8.55 15.28
C ARG A 149 20.02 7.48 15.15
N ILE A 150 19.62 7.18 13.91
CA ILE A 150 18.63 6.13 13.62
C ILE A 150 19.17 4.75 14.02
N GLU A 151 20.45 4.45 13.72
CA GLU A 151 21.08 3.19 14.11
C GLU A 151 21.04 3.02 15.63
N GLY A 152 21.46 4.03 16.40
CA GLY A 152 21.38 3.98 17.85
C GLY A 152 19.95 3.84 18.40
N LEU A 153 18.95 4.44 17.71
CA LEU A 153 17.53 4.28 18.06
C LEU A 153 17.03 2.88 17.72
N THR A 154 17.45 2.33 16.58
CA THR A 154 17.07 0.98 16.14
C THR A 154 17.59 -0.08 17.11
N ASP A 155 18.81 0.09 17.63
CA ASP A 155 19.37 -0.81 18.64
C ASP A 155 18.56 -0.77 19.95
N GLN A 156 18.12 0.42 20.38
CA GLN A 156 17.27 0.57 21.56
C GLN A 156 15.87 -0.02 21.36
N LEU A 157 15.28 0.20 20.20
CA LEU A 157 13.94 -0.31 19.84
C LEU A 157 13.97 -1.80 19.47
N GLY A 158 15.10 -2.33 19.01
CA GLY A 158 15.25 -3.70 18.56
C GLY A 158 14.86 -4.73 19.61
N GLY A 159 15.21 -4.46 20.87
CA GLY A 159 14.80 -5.28 22.00
C GLY A 159 13.29 -5.27 22.28
N TRP A 160 12.61 -4.20 21.92
CA TRP A 160 11.16 -4.05 22.10
C TRP A 160 10.37 -4.61 20.92
N ILE A 161 10.82 -4.26 19.71
CA ILE A 161 10.12 -4.63 18.47
C ILE A 161 10.35 -6.11 18.13
N GLY A 162 11.52 -6.65 18.43
CA GLY A 162 11.88 -8.03 18.10
C GLY A 162 11.06 -9.10 18.81
N GLU A 163 10.41 -8.76 19.93
CA GLU A 163 9.52 -9.65 20.68
C GLU A 163 8.07 -9.54 20.24
N LEU A 164 7.73 -8.52 19.43
CA LEU A 164 6.36 -8.29 19.00
C LEU A 164 6.11 -8.98 17.65
N PRO A 165 5.01 -9.71 17.49
CA PRO A 165 4.62 -10.33 16.22
C PRO A 165 4.06 -9.28 15.26
N ILE A 166 4.86 -8.26 14.90
CA ILE A 166 4.46 -7.16 14.02
C ILE A 166 5.09 -7.34 12.66
N ALA A 167 4.31 -7.17 11.59
CA ALA A 167 4.78 -7.12 10.23
C ALA A 167 4.22 -5.89 9.51
N GLY A 168 5.07 -5.17 8.77
CA GLY A 168 4.66 -3.99 8.02
C GLY A 168 5.66 -2.85 8.09
N MET A 169 5.22 -1.68 7.70
CA MET A 169 6.03 -0.46 7.63
C MET A 169 5.24 0.73 8.17
N VAL A 170 5.87 1.53 8.99
CA VAL A 170 5.38 2.86 9.38
C VAL A 170 6.33 3.90 8.81
N SER A 171 5.80 4.85 8.06
CA SER A 171 6.54 6.00 7.54
C SER A 171 6.19 7.24 8.34
N LEU A 172 7.21 7.88 8.91
CA LEU A 172 7.06 9.09 9.70
C LEU A 172 7.71 10.27 8.99
N ARG A 173 7.09 11.44 9.07
CA ARG A 173 7.70 12.73 8.77
C ARG A 173 7.81 13.54 10.05
N PHE A 174 8.95 14.12 10.29
CA PHE A 174 9.16 15.04 11.39
C PHE A 174 10.15 16.12 11.00
N ALA A 175 10.11 17.25 11.68
CA ALA A 175 11.13 18.29 11.61
C ALA A 175 12.12 18.13 12.76
N VAL A 176 13.34 18.65 12.56
CA VAL A 176 14.33 18.76 13.63
C VAL A 176 14.57 20.26 13.84
N ASP A 177 14.39 20.73 15.05
CA ASP A 177 14.61 22.11 15.42
C ASP A 177 16.10 22.47 15.58
N ARG A 178 16.39 23.73 15.90
CA ARG A 178 17.77 24.20 16.11
C ARG A 178 18.47 23.60 17.32
N GLN A 179 17.71 23.05 18.27
CA GLN A 179 18.20 22.34 19.45
C GLN A 179 18.42 20.86 19.20
N GLY A 180 18.10 20.37 17.97
CA GLY A 180 18.21 18.96 17.59
C GLY A 180 17.06 18.09 18.07
N GLN A 181 15.93 18.70 18.52
CA GLN A 181 14.75 17.98 18.97
C GLN A 181 13.80 17.69 17.81
N ALA A 182 13.21 16.48 17.80
CA ALA A 182 12.17 16.14 16.84
C ALA A 182 10.88 16.90 17.17
N CYS A 183 10.29 17.53 16.17
CA CYS A 183 9.02 18.23 16.26
C CYS A 183 8.15 18.00 15.01
N HIS A 184 6.86 18.37 15.08
CA HIS A 184 5.90 18.20 13.98
C HIS A 184 5.85 16.77 13.42
N VAL A 185 5.84 15.77 14.30
CA VAL A 185 5.79 14.36 13.91
C VAL A 185 4.43 14.05 13.27
N LYS A 186 4.47 13.44 12.09
CA LYS A 186 3.29 13.01 11.33
C LYS A 186 3.50 11.61 10.79
N VAL A 187 2.53 10.71 10.98
CA VAL A 187 2.46 9.44 10.28
C VAL A 187 2.04 9.72 8.84
N LEU A 188 2.85 9.31 7.88
CA LEU A 188 2.55 9.39 6.44
C LEU A 188 1.78 8.16 5.98
N SER A 189 2.25 7.00 6.39
CA SER A 189 1.65 5.73 6.04
C SER A 189 1.91 4.69 7.12
N ASP A 190 0.98 3.76 7.27
CA ASP A 190 1.06 2.64 8.21
C ASP A 190 0.44 1.40 7.56
N THR A 191 1.27 0.36 7.40
CA THR A 191 0.85 -0.96 6.92
C THR A 191 1.06 -2.03 7.99
N THR A 192 1.28 -1.65 9.25
CA THR A 192 1.51 -2.63 10.31
C THR A 192 0.32 -3.53 10.52
N ARG A 193 0.60 -4.80 10.73
CA ARG A 193 -0.36 -5.84 11.10
C ARG A 193 0.18 -6.61 12.28
N VAL A 194 -0.65 -6.74 13.29
CA VAL A 194 -0.35 -7.48 14.51
C VAL A 194 -1.28 -8.68 14.55
N PRO A 195 -0.75 -9.90 14.45
CA PRO A 195 -1.53 -11.12 14.63
C PRO A 195 -1.84 -11.32 16.13
N ALA A 196 -2.66 -10.43 16.69
CA ALA A 196 -3.10 -10.51 18.07
C ALA A 196 -4.18 -11.59 18.23
N ARG A 197 -4.17 -12.28 19.37
CA ARG A 197 -5.15 -13.31 19.68
C ARG A 197 -6.51 -12.76 20.10
N ASP A 198 -6.52 -11.51 20.59
CA ASP A 198 -7.74 -10.79 20.95
C ASP A 198 -7.57 -9.26 20.78
N ASP A 199 -8.71 -8.52 20.78
CA ASP A 199 -8.73 -7.07 20.62
C ASP A 199 -8.03 -6.31 21.76
N LYS A 200 -7.98 -6.89 22.96
CA LYS A 200 -7.31 -6.24 24.12
C LYS A 200 -5.80 -6.31 23.96
N GLU A 201 -5.30 -7.42 23.46
CA GLU A 201 -3.88 -7.61 23.15
C GLU A 201 -3.46 -6.70 22.00
N ARG A 202 -4.26 -6.64 20.92
CA ARG A 202 -4.06 -5.73 19.79
C ARG A 202 -4.01 -4.26 20.23
N THR A 203 -4.94 -3.83 21.09
CA THR A 203 -5.00 -2.44 21.58
C THR A 203 -3.78 -2.08 22.44
N LYS A 204 -3.21 -3.02 23.19
CA LYS A 204 -1.99 -2.79 23.98
C LYS A 204 -0.75 -2.67 23.10
N LEU A 205 -0.69 -3.38 21.98
CA LEU A 205 0.47 -3.39 21.08
C LEU A 205 0.51 -2.16 20.15
N ILE A 206 -0.62 -1.49 19.95
CA ILE A 206 -0.74 -0.31 19.07
C ILE A 206 -0.63 1.02 19.86
N ARG A 207 -0.72 1.01 21.18
CA ARG A 207 -0.53 2.16 22.07
C ARG A 207 0.90 2.31 22.52
#